data_ae5496e45a5cbd273f700fc53adaf4b8
#
_entry.id   ae5496e45a5cbd273f700fc53adaf4b8
#
_cell.length_a   1.000
_cell.length_b   1.000
_cell.length_c   1.000
_cell.angle_alpha   90.00
_cell.angle_beta   90.00
_cell.angle_gamma   90.00
#
_symmetry.space_group_name_H-M   'P 1'
#
loop_
_entity.id
_entity.type
_entity.pdbx_description
1 polymer ?
#
loop_
_entity_poly.entity_id
_entity_poly.type
_entity_poly.pdbx_seq_one_letter_code
_entity_poly.pdbx_strand_id
1 'polypeptide(L)'
;MKWRAPGAALAGIIAVAAVLRFSLLGQNSLWFDEAWMAWIGQQRWQDIVPLLAAGDAHPPLSYFLMKAWIGIAGDGESALRFLSACCSVLSVALTYALARRVSTAPVGLLSAFVVGVSPFAVMAGQDARMYALLGTLALASTLALVACCERGGVLRWGGYVLLAAATIYTHYFGGLVILAHGIWVAWYERPHLAPWLLAMGGVASLYLPWAPSLWHQIANENGWPWYRRGAFVLHPGDLLGLMAFGGSLFGMGSYFFPGTVGPAGQVLILLPFLVTLWRGAASWMSDRRSLALVGLPFVVTGVATASASFARVLIFYPRWFSFLLPFYAVLLARGLEDIAGRWQGRRGEALALLTAGLLAFGVPVLDRYYFDPGFRPYPWRAAADLVRREGRPGDFLLFVNGSAEIAFTYYFREPHPSLALTPVEAAEGADRDPAFTGIQARALAKRYRRLWIIATVPFTPDQMERLRSRLEQVYQAVGARIYPGIWVHLLEARRAASR
;
A
#
# COMPACT_ATOMS: atom_id res chain seq x y z
N MET A 1 -18.66 33.65 -12.44
CA MET A 1 -18.52 33.39 -11.00
C MET A 1 -17.11 33.75 -10.60
N LYS A 2 -16.86 34.81 -9.82
CA LYS A 2 -15.53 35.15 -9.29
C LYS A 2 -15.23 34.09 -8.25
N TRP A 3 -14.27 33.20 -8.53
CA TRP A 3 -13.77 32.21 -7.55
C TRP A 3 -13.25 32.99 -6.32
N ARG A 4 -13.98 32.93 -5.21
CA ARG A 4 -13.45 33.40 -3.93
C ARG A 4 -12.09 32.73 -3.73
N ALA A 5 -11.15 33.49 -3.21
CA ALA A 5 -9.72 33.18 -3.14
C ALA A 5 -9.41 31.67 -3.16
N PRO A 6 -8.57 31.16 -4.09
CA PRO A 6 -8.29 29.72 -4.26
C PRO A 6 -7.86 29.04 -2.95
N GLY A 7 -7.36 29.82 -1.97
CA GLY A 7 -7.00 29.35 -0.65
C GLY A 7 -8.15 28.81 0.18
N ALA A 8 -9.32 29.44 0.20
CA ALA A 8 -10.47 28.96 0.96
C ALA A 8 -11.03 27.64 0.41
N ALA A 9 -11.08 27.50 -0.94
CA ALA A 9 -11.51 26.28 -1.59
C ALA A 9 -10.52 25.12 -1.29
N LEU A 10 -9.22 25.38 -1.37
CA LEU A 10 -8.18 24.41 -1.03
C LEU A 10 -8.27 23.99 0.44
N ALA A 11 -8.46 24.94 1.35
CA ALA A 11 -8.64 24.63 2.78
C ALA A 11 -9.84 23.72 3.03
N GLY A 12 -10.98 23.98 2.34
CA GLY A 12 -12.15 23.10 2.39
C GLY A 12 -11.87 21.68 1.88
N ILE A 13 -11.15 21.56 0.75
CA ILE A 13 -10.73 20.24 0.21
C ILE A 13 -9.82 19.50 1.20
N ILE A 14 -8.85 20.20 1.77
CA ILE A 14 -7.94 19.61 2.77
C ILE A 14 -8.71 19.18 4.02
N ALA A 15 -9.68 19.97 4.49
CA ALA A 15 -10.52 19.63 5.63
C ALA A 15 -11.34 18.36 5.39
N VAL A 16 -12.00 18.24 4.20
CA VAL A 16 -12.70 17.02 3.81
C VAL A 16 -11.75 15.84 3.73
N ALA A 17 -10.58 16.02 3.11
CA ALA A 17 -9.57 14.98 3.01
C ALA A 17 -9.07 14.52 4.39
N ALA A 18 -8.91 15.44 5.34
CA ALA A 18 -8.53 15.14 6.72
C ALA A 18 -9.64 14.36 7.44
N VAL A 19 -10.89 14.80 7.33
CA VAL A 19 -12.03 14.07 7.91
C VAL A 19 -12.04 12.62 7.39
N LEU A 20 -11.96 12.41 6.09
CA LEU A 20 -11.96 11.06 5.51
C LEU A 20 -10.79 10.19 6.03
N ARG A 21 -9.61 10.75 6.29
CA ARG A 21 -8.45 9.95 6.68
C ARG A 21 -8.32 9.73 8.18
N PHE A 22 -8.81 10.65 8.98
CA PHE A 22 -8.74 10.52 10.45
C PHE A 22 -9.98 9.90 11.06
N SER A 23 -11.12 9.85 10.34
CA SER A 23 -12.31 9.18 10.82
C SER A 23 -12.11 7.67 10.92
N LEU A 24 -12.53 7.08 12.04
CA LEU A 24 -12.55 5.63 12.26
C LEU A 24 -11.17 4.94 12.09
N LEU A 25 -10.08 5.66 12.32
CA LEU A 25 -8.71 5.24 12.04
C LEU A 25 -8.30 3.95 12.81
N GLY A 26 -8.83 3.73 14.00
CA GLY A 26 -8.59 2.53 14.82
C GLY A 26 -9.69 1.46 14.72
N GLN A 27 -10.66 1.60 13.82
CA GLN A 27 -11.84 0.72 13.80
C GLN A 27 -11.49 -0.71 13.36
N ASN A 28 -10.63 -0.85 12.36
CA ASN A 28 -10.23 -2.14 11.80
C ASN A 28 -9.00 -2.68 12.52
N SER A 29 -8.97 -4.00 12.73
CA SER A 29 -7.74 -4.68 13.16
C SER A 29 -6.59 -4.40 12.19
N LEU A 30 -5.36 -4.42 12.70
CA LEU A 30 -4.18 -4.42 11.83
C LEU A 30 -4.18 -5.71 11.00
N TRP A 31 -3.91 -5.59 9.72
CA TRP A 31 -3.59 -6.74 8.90
C TRP A 31 -2.08 -7.04 9.01
N PHE A 32 -1.63 -8.15 8.41
CA PHE A 32 -0.27 -8.65 8.62
C PHE A 32 0.82 -7.59 8.41
N ASP A 33 0.81 -6.86 7.28
CA ASP A 33 1.88 -5.89 6.99
C ASP A 33 1.90 -4.70 7.98
N GLU A 34 0.74 -4.29 8.51
CA GLU A 34 0.67 -3.28 9.57
C GLU A 34 1.21 -3.83 10.90
N ALA A 35 0.85 -5.06 11.24
CA ALA A 35 1.37 -5.74 12.43
C ALA A 35 2.89 -5.96 12.33
N TRP A 36 3.40 -6.31 11.16
CA TRP A 36 4.83 -6.38 10.87
C TRP A 36 5.53 -5.03 11.07
N MET A 37 4.95 -3.95 10.54
CA MET A 37 5.47 -2.59 10.73
C MET A 37 5.52 -2.23 12.23
N ALA A 38 4.48 -2.55 12.98
CA ALA A 38 4.42 -2.32 14.43
C ALA A 38 5.46 -3.18 15.16
N TRP A 39 5.60 -4.46 14.80
CA TRP A 39 6.57 -5.37 15.40
C TRP A 39 8.01 -4.91 15.18
N ILE A 40 8.37 -4.53 13.94
CA ILE A 40 9.70 -3.94 13.63
C ILE A 40 9.90 -2.63 14.41
N GLY A 41 8.88 -1.76 14.48
CA GLY A 41 8.96 -0.51 15.22
C GLY A 41 9.17 -0.68 16.72
N GLN A 42 8.82 -1.82 17.30
CA GLN A 42 9.07 -2.16 18.70
C GLN A 42 10.49 -2.69 18.95
N GLN A 43 11.23 -3.12 17.92
CA GLN A 43 12.59 -3.65 18.07
C GLN A 43 13.60 -2.56 18.48
N ARG A 44 14.80 -2.94 18.92
CA ARG A 44 15.88 -1.97 19.18
C ARG A 44 16.36 -1.36 17.88
N TRP A 45 16.82 -0.11 17.89
CA TRP A 45 17.30 0.61 16.70
C TRP A 45 18.32 -0.20 15.89
N GLN A 46 19.24 -0.87 16.55
CA GLN A 46 20.31 -1.65 15.93
C GLN A 46 19.83 -2.96 15.27
N ASP A 47 18.68 -3.46 15.65
CA ASP A 47 18.14 -4.73 15.15
C ASP A 47 17.27 -4.52 13.89
N ILE A 48 16.81 -3.29 13.62
CA ILE A 48 15.90 -3.00 12.49
C ILE A 48 16.55 -3.34 11.16
N VAL A 49 17.78 -2.84 10.90
CA VAL A 49 18.45 -3.07 9.60
C VAL A 49 18.70 -4.56 9.33
N PRO A 50 19.25 -5.34 10.26
CA PRO A 50 19.41 -6.79 10.09
C PRO A 50 18.07 -7.51 9.82
N LEU A 51 17.00 -7.17 10.56
CA LEU A 51 15.69 -7.78 10.38
C LEU A 51 15.10 -7.48 9.01
N LEU A 52 15.20 -6.23 8.55
CA LEU A 52 14.72 -5.84 7.22
C LEU A 52 15.54 -6.49 6.10
N ALA A 53 16.86 -6.60 6.28
CA ALA A 53 17.71 -7.25 5.30
C ALA A 53 17.41 -8.74 5.14
N ALA A 54 17.03 -9.41 6.24
CA ALA A 54 16.77 -10.86 6.27
C ALA A 54 15.33 -11.22 5.82
N GLY A 55 14.32 -10.43 6.19
CA GLY A 55 12.91 -10.83 6.07
C GLY A 55 11.96 -9.81 5.42
N ASP A 56 12.45 -8.71 4.85
CA ASP A 56 11.62 -7.70 4.21
C ASP A 56 12.10 -7.35 2.80
N ALA A 57 11.21 -6.79 2.01
CA ALA A 57 11.46 -6.35 0.64
C ALA A 57 11.46 -4.81 0.49
N HIS A 58 11.58 -4.07 1.60
CA HIS A 58 11.46 -2.62 1.60
C HIS A 58 12.65 -1.94 2.28
N PRO A 59 12.97 -0.70 1.89
CA PRO A 59 13.99 0.12 2.55
C PRO A 59 13.55 0.61 3.94
N PRO A 60 14.48 1.11 4.78
CA PRO A 60 14.26 1.25 6.22
C PRO A 60 13.57 2.55 6.68
N LEU A 61 13.43 3.60 5.83
CA LEU A 61 13.01 4.93 6.31
C LEU A 61 11.66 4.92 7.02
N SER A 62 10.66 4.24 6.45
CA SER A 62 9.33 4.16 7.03
C SER A 62 9.33 3.44 8.38
N TYR A 63 10.17 2.43 8.55
CA TYR A 63 10.32 1.68 9.79
C TYR A 63 11.00 2.52 10.88
N PHE A 64 12.04 3.28 10.54
CA PHE A 64 12.67 4.21 11.47
C PHE A 64 11.71 5.32 11.91
N LEU A 65 10.93 5.87 10.99
CA LEU A 65 9.90 6.86 11.33
C LEU A 65 8.82 6.25 12.23
N MET A 66 8.36 5.03 11.94
CA MET A 66 7.39 4.31 12.77
C MET A 66 7.95 4.05 14.16
N LYS A 67 9.20 3.59 14.28
CA LYS A 67 9.83 3.39 15.60
C LYS A 67 9.90 4.67 16.42
N ALA A 68 10.33 5.77 15.82
CA ALA A 68 10.38 7.07 16.49
C ALA A 68 8.97 7.50 16.93
N TRP A 69 7.98 7.28 16.08
CA TRP A 69 6.59 7.64 16.34
C TRP A 69 5.95 6.80 17.44
N ILE A 70 6.19 5.49 17.46
CA ILE A 70 5.74 4.60 18.55
C ILE A 70 6.29 5.08 19.91
N GLY A 71 7.52 5.57 19.95
CA GLY A 71 8.10 6.14 21.18
C GLY A 71 7.41 7.41 21.69
N ILE A 72 6.65 8.11 20.83
CA ILE A 72 5.93 9.35 21.14
C ILE A 72 4.44 9.08 21.37
N ALA A 73 3.81 8.34 20.45
CA ALA A 73 2.36 8.21 20.38
C ALA A 73 1.84 6.83 20.82
N GLY A 74 2.74 5.90 21.15
CA GLY A 74 2.40 4.52 21.43
C GLY A 74 2.13 3.70 20.17
N ASP A 75 1.77 2.44 20.38
CA ASP A 75 1.61 1.44 19.33
C ASP A 75 0.14 1.05 19.06
N GLY A 76 -0.83 1.86 19.51
CA GLY A 76 -2.24 1.64 19.20
C GLY A 76 -2.54 1.82 17.70
N GLU A 77 -3.55 1.14 17.19
CA GLU A 77 -3.91 1.11 15.76
C GLU A 77 -4.07 2.52 15.15
N SER A 78 -4.76 3.42 15.86
CA SER A 78 -4.92 4.82 15.41
C SER A 78 -3.59 5.56 15.39
N ALA A 79 -2.72 5.33 16.36
CA ALA A 79 -1.39 5.93 16.42
C ALA A 79 -0.52 5.45 15.26
N LEU A 80 -0.49 4.15 15.00
CA LEU A 80 0.30 3.58 13.89
C LEU A 80 -0.11 4.13 12.52
N ARG A 81 -1.41 4.33 12.29
CA ARG A 81 -1.97 4.85 11.03
C ARG A 81 -1.87 6.37 10.88
N PHE A 82 -1.66 7.08 11.98
CA PHE A 82 -1.68 8.54 12.01
C PHE A 82 -0.65 9.19 11.08
N LEU A 83 0.58 8.68 11.02
CA LEU A 83 1.62 9.19 10.12
C LEU A 83 1.22 9.09 8.66
N SER A 84 0.66 7.95 8.26
CA SER A 84 0.16 7.73 6.89
C SER A 84 -0.99 8.68 6.57
N ALA A 85 -1.91 8.91 7.52
CA ALA A 85 -3.00 9.88 7.36
C ALA A 85 -2.47 11.30 7.16
N CYS A 86 -1.51 11.74 7.96
CA CYS A 86 -0.84 13.05 7.79
C CYS A 86 -0.18 13.18 6.42
N CYS A 87 0.59 12.19 6.00
CA CYS A 87 1.24 12.17 4.69
C CYS A 87 0.20 12.24 3.56
N SER A 88 -0.87 11.46 3.65
CA SER A 88 -1.93 11.44 2.64
C SER A 88 -2.70 12.77 2.57
N VAL A 89 -2.92 13.47 3.68
CA VAL A 89 -3.50 14.83 3.68
C VAL A 89 -2.52 15.83 3.06
N LEU A 90 -1.22 15.76 3.41
CA LEU A 90 -0.21 16.63 2.83
C LEU A 90 -0.08 16.44 1.31
N SER A 91 -0.24 15.20 0.81
CA SER A 91 -0.21 14.92 -0.62
C SER A 91 -1.29 15.69 -1.39
N VAL A 92 -2.45 15.97 -0.79
CA VAL A 92 -3.52 16.79 -1.39
C VAL A 92 -3.03 18.22 -1.67
N ALA A 93 -2.37 18.84 -0.69
CA ALA A 93 -1.81 20.18 -0.84
C ALA A 93 -0.67 20.22 -1.87
N LEU A 94 0.21 19.20 -1.85
CA LEU A 94 1.33 19.11 -2.81
C LEU A 94 0.82 18.83 -4.24
N THR A 95 -0.25 18.06 -4.39
CA THR A 95 -0.90 17.86 -5.70
C THR A 95 -1.44 19.17 -6.25
N TYR A 96 -2.11 19.97 -5.42
CA TYR A 96 -2.51 21.34 -5.82
C TYR A 96 -1.31 22.16 -6.28
N ALA A 97 -0.22 22.14 -5.49
CA ALA A 97 0.97 22.92 -5.79
C ALA A 97 1.62 22.49 -7.11
N LEU A 98 1.71 21.18 -7.39
CA LEU A 98 2.23 20.67 -8.66
C LEU A 98 1.32 21.05 -9.84
N ALA A 99 0.03 20.76 -9.72
CA ALA A 99 -0.94 21.02 -10.80
C ALA A 99 -1.01 22.50 -11.14
N ARG A 100 -0.93 23.40 -10.14
CA ARG A 100 -0.90 24.85 -10.36
C ARG A 100 0.37 25.30 -11.09
N ARG A 101 1.49 24.62 -10.90
CA ARG A 101 2.76 24.94 -11.59
C ARG A 101 2.74 24.57 -13.07
N VAL A 102 2.13 23.43 -13.38
CA VAL A 102 2.07 22.91 -14.75
C VAL A 102 0.79 23.30 -15.48
N SER A 103 -0.18 23.94 -14.80
CA SER A 103 -1.48 24.31 -15.38
C SER A 103 -2.07 25.53 -14.66
N THR A 104 -3.37 25.51 -14.39
CA THR A 104 -4.14 26.61 -13.82
C THR A 104 -4.58 26.33 -12.37
N ALA A 105 -4.99 27.36 -11.63
CA ALA A 105 -5.52 27.18 -10.28
C ALA A 105 -6.80 26.30 -10.23
N PRO A 106 -7.76 26.39 -11.17
CA PRO A 106 -8.89 25.46 -11.26
C PRO A 106 -8.47 24.01 -11.43
N VAL A 107 -7.50 23.71 -12.32
CA VAL A 107 -6.94 22.36 -12.47
C VAL A 107 -6.29 21.91 -11.16
N GLY A 108 -5.56 22.80 -10.48
CA GLY A 108 -5.00 22.52 -9.17
C GLY A 108 -6.04 22.12 -8.13
N LEU A 109 -7.11 22.89 -7.99
CA LEU A 109 -8.21 22.59 -7.06
C LEU A 109 -8.89 21.26 -7.40
N LEU A 110 -9.15 21.02 -8.67
CA LEU A 110 -9.77 19.77 -9.12
C LEU A 110 -8.86 18.56 -8.88
N SER A 111 -7.55 18.69 -9.14
CA SER A 111 -6.56 17.64 -8.84
C SER A 111 -6.49 17.33 -7.34
N ALA A 112 -6.45 18.37 -6.51
CA ALA A 112 -6.46 18.23 -5.05
C ALA A 112 -7.76 17.55 -4.58
N PHE A 113 -8.90 17.92 -5.15
CA PHE A 113 -10.20 17.32 -4.86
C PHE A 113 -10.19 15.83 -5.21
N VAL A 114 -9.74 15.45 -6.41
CA VAL A 114 -9.66 14.05 -6.85
C VAL A 114 -8.83 13.21 -5.86
N VAL A 115 -7.63 13.68 -5.48
CA VAL A 115 -6.82 12.98 -4.46
C VAL A 115 -7.49 13.01 -3.10
N GLY A 116 -8.12 14.13 -2.74
CA GLY A 116 -8.79 14.33 -1.44
C GLY A 116 -9.88 13.31 -1.17
N VAL A 117 -10.70 12.99 -2.17
CA VAL A 117 -11.85 12.08 -2.06
C VAL A 117 -11.59 10.69 -2.64
N SER A 118 -10.42 10.45 -3.23
CA SER A 118 -10.08 9.14 -3.79
C SER A 118 -10.13 8.04 -2.73
N PRO A 119 -10.93 6.98 -2.90
CA PRO A 119 -10.95 5.84 -1.98
C PRO A 119 -9.56 5.22 -1.81
N PHE A 120 -8.80 5.12 -2.89
CA PHE A 120 -7.45 4.56 -2.85
C PHE A 120 -6.48 5.41 -2.01
N ALA A 121 -6.54 6.75 -2.14
CA ALA A 121 -5.74 7.64 -1.31
C ALA A 121 -6.17 7.63 0.16
N VAL A 122 -7.48 7.48 0.43
CA VAL A 122 -8.02 7.31 1.79
C VAL A 122 -7.49 6.03 2.41
N MET A 123 -7.60 4.91 1.71
CA MET A 123 -7.10 3.61 2.17
C MET A 123 -5.59 3.61 2.42
N ALA A 124 -4.80 4.15 1.48
CA ALA A 124 -3.35 4.31 1.67
C ALA A 124 -3.01 5.22 2.86
N GLY A 125 -3.86 6.22 3.15
CA GLY A 125 -3.73 7.09 4.31
C GLY A 125 -4.16 6.43 5.62
N GLN A 126 -4.98 5.40 5.57
CA GLN A 126 -5.43 4.62 6.74
C GLN A 126 -4.69 3.27 6.88
N ASP A 127 -3.61 3.08 6.15
CA ASP A 127 -2.74 1.91 6.22
C ASP A 127 -1.40 2.31 6.87
N ALA A 128 -1.01 1.64 7.95
CA ALA A 128 0.25 1.90 8.65
C ALA A 128 1.46 1.39 7.84
N ARG A 129 1.50 1.74 6.54
CA ARG A 129 2.54 1.35 5.59
C ARG A 129 3.13 2.57 4.89
N MET A 130 4.19 2.37 4.17
CA MET A 130 5.00 3.42 3.53
C MET A 130 4.33 4.13 2.33
N TYR A 131 3.18 3.68 1.85
CA TYR A 131 2.64 4.09 0.54
C TYR A 131 2.22 5.55 0.49
N ALA A 132 1.58 6.06 1.55
CA ALA A 132 1.22 7.48 1.64
C ALA A 132 2.45 8.38 1.73
N LEU A 133 3.48 7.95 2.48
CA LEU A 133 4.75 8.65 2.57
C LEU A 133 5.47 8.69 1.21
N LEU A 134 5.49 7.56 0.48
CA LEU A 134 6.08 7.48 -0.87
C LEU A 134 5.43 8.49 -1.82
N GLY A 135 4.09 8.54 -1.88
CA GLY A 135 3.36 9.49 -2.73
C GLY A 135 3.66 10.96 -2.37
N THR A 136 3.74 11.24 -1.08
CA THR A 136 4.08 12.58 -0.57
C THR A 136 5.51 12.99 -0.95
N LEU A 137 6.47 12.10 -0.77
CA LEU A 137 7.88 12.35 -1.11
C LEU A 137 8.11 12.43 -2.63
N ALA A 138 7.40 11.61 -3.43
CA ALA A 138 7.41 11.71 -4.87
C ALA A 138 6.95 13.10 -5.37
N LEU A 139 5.86 13.62 -4.80
CA LEU A 139 5.40 14.99 -5.08
C LEU A 139 6.39 16.04 -4.62
N ALA A 140 6.89 15.92 -3.38
CA ALA A 140 7.80 16.89 -2.80
C ALA A 140 9.13 16.95 -3.57
N SER A 141 9.69 15.79 -3.96
CA SER A 141 10.90 15.72 -4.79
C SER A 141 10.69 16.29 -6.19
N THR A 142 9.52 16.04 -6.81
CA THR A 142 9.17 16.64 -8.11
C THR A 142 9.08 18.17 -8.02
N LEU A 143 8.40 18.70 -6.99
CA LEU A 143 8.30 20.14 -6.77
C LEU A 143 9.66 20.76 -6.46
N ALA A 144 10.52 20.09 -5.69
CA ALA A 144 11.87 20.53 -5.40
C ALA A 144 12.72 20.57 -6.68
N LEU A 145 12.64 19.54 -7.55
CA LEU A 145 13.34 19.54 -8.83
C LEU A 145 12.93 20.75 -9.70
N VAL A 146 11.61 20.98 -9.84
CA VAL A 146 11.11 22.14 -10.60
C VAL A 146 11.67 23.45 -10.01
N ALA A 147 11.67 23.59 -8.68
CA ALA A 147 12.25 24.76 -8.02
C ALA A 147 13.77 24.90 -8.22
N CYS A 148 14.51 23.79 -8.32
CA CYS A 148 15.92 23.80 -8.67
C CYS A 148 16.16 24.30 -10.10
N CYS A 149 15.37 23.83 -11.06
CA CYS A 149 15.49 24.26 -12.45
C CYS A 149 15.05 25.73 -12.66
N GLU A 150 14.05 26.22 -11.91
CA GLU A 150 13.57 27.61 -12.02
C GLU A 150 14.49 28.63 -11.37
N ARG A 151 15.09 28.29 -10.22
CA ARG A 151 15.75 29.29 -9.35
C ARG A 151 17.18 28.95 -9.00
N GLY A 152 17.64 27.73 -9.24
CA GLY A 152 18.97 27.25 -8.91
C GLY A 152 19.27 27.29 -7.40
N GLY A 153 20.56 27.25 -7.08
CA GLY A 153 21.09 27.43 -5.72
C GLY A 153 21.35 26.15 -4.95
N VAL A 154 22.47 26.10 -4.24
CA VAL A 154 22.98 24.91 -3.53
C VAL A 154 21.96 24.35 -2.51
N LEU A 155 21.32 25.24 -1.76
CA LEU A 155 20.32 24.81 -0.75
C LEU A 155 19.13 24.09 -1.37
N ARG A 156 18.65 24.52 -2.55
CA ARG A 156 17.54 23.85 -3.23
C ARG A 156 17.95 22.49 -3.77
N TRP A 157 19.14 22.42 -4.38
CA TRP A 157 19.69 21.14 -4.83
C TRP A 157 19.94 20.19 -3.65
N GLY A 158 20.45 20.69 -2.50
CA GLY A 158 20.57 19.92 -1.27
C GLY A 158 19.22 19.40 -0.75
N GLY A 159 18.19 20.24 -0.77
CA GLY A 159 16.80 19.84 -0.44
C GLY A 159 16.28 18.76 -1.39
N TYR A 160 16.53 18.90 -2.69
CA TYR A 160 16.17 17.88 -3.68
C TYR A 160 16.89 16.55 -3.42
N VAL A 161 18.21 16.58 -3.12
CA VAL A 161 19.00 15.39 -2.77
C VAL A 161 18.37 14.65 -1.59
N LEU A 162 18.04 15.38 -0.52
CA LEU A 162 17.42 14.77 0.67
C LEU A 162 16.05 14.17 0.38
N LEU A 163 15.20 14.88 -0.36
CA LEU A 163 13.87 14.38 -0.74
C LEU A 163 13.96 13.18 -1.70
N ALA A 164 14.86 13.21 -2.67
CA ALA A 164 15.09 12.11 -3.60
C ALA A 164 15.63 10.87 -2.87
N ALA A 165 16.60 11.02 -2.00
CA ALA A 165 17.10 9.94 -1.17
C ALA A 165 16.00 9.38 -0.26
N ALA A 166 15.24 10.24 0.43
CA ALA A 166 14.12 9.82 1.26
C ALA A 166 13.05 9.04 0.46
N THR A 167 12.80 9.45 -0.79
CA THR A 167 11.85 8.76 -1.68
C THR A 167 12.30 7.32 -1.95
N ILE A 168 13.59 7.12 -2.27
CA ILE A 168 14.16 5.79 -2.53
C ILE A 168 14.27 4.98 -1.22
N TYR A 169 14.63 5.60 -0.11
CA TYR A 169 14.68 4.97 1.21
C TYR A 169 13.31 4.59 1.78
N THR A 170 12.23 5.11 1.20
CA THR A 170 10.85 4.74 1.56
C THR A 170 10.39 3.49 0.81
N HIS A 171 10.67 3.41 -0.49
CA HIS A 171 10.28 2.28 -1.35
C HIS A 171 11.12 2.28 -2.62
N TYR A 172 11.53 1.10 -3.11
CA TYR A 172 12.37 0.99 -4.32
C TYR A 172 11.74 1.62 -5.56
N PHE A 173 10.40 1.61 -5.65
CA PHE A 173 9.67 2.30 -6.74
C PHE A 173 9.84 3.82 -6.72
N GLY A 174 10.29 4.40 -5.62
CA GLY A 174 10.72 5.79 -5.59
C GLY A 174 11.83 6.08 -6.59
N GLY A 175 12.71 5.12 -6.85
CA GLY A 175 13.75 5.22 -7.87
C GLY A 175 13.20 5.44 -9.30
N LEU A 176 11.99 4.93 -9.61
CA LEU A 176 11.34 5.14 -10.91
C LEU A 176 10.93 6.61 -11.10
N VAL A 177 10.50 7.27 -10.02
CA VAL A 177 10.22 8.73 -10.05
C VAL A 177 11.50 9.51 -10.29
N ILE A 178 12.59 9.16 -9.60
CA ILE A 178 13.88 9.84 -9.77
C ILE A 178 14.45 9.59 -11.17
N LEU A 179 14.26 8.41 -11.73
CA LEU A 179 14.60 8.11 -13.13
C LEU A 179 13.78 8.98 -14.11
N ALA A 180 12.47 9.10 -13.87
CA ALA A 180 11.60 9.99 -14.66
C ALA A 180 12.06 11.45 -14.57
N HIS A 181 12.53 11.91 -13.40
CA HIS A 181 13.14 13.23 -13.23
C HIS A 181 14.38 13.40 -14.12
N GLY A 182 15.26 12.40 -14.17
CA GLY A 182 16.47 12.43 -15.01
C GLY A 182 16.15 12.52 -16.50
N ILE A 183 15.19 11.74 -16.97
CA ILE A 183 14.72 11.78 -18.35
C ILE A 183 14.11 13.15 -18.67
N TRP A 184 13.30 13.71 -17.76
CA TRP A 184 12.72 15.03 -17.93
C TRP A 184 13.78 16.10 -18.01
N VAL A 185 14.78 16.10 -17.12
CA VAL A 185 15.89 17.05 -17.13
C VAL A 185 16.70 16.93 -18.42
N ALA A 186 17.03 15.71 -18.84
CA ALA A 186 17.83 15.48 -20.06
C ALA A 186 17.13 15.97 -21.33
N TRP A 187 15.79 15.95 -21.39
CA TRP A 187 15.05 16.34 -22.58
C TRP A 187 14.61 17.80 -22.57
N TYR A 188 14.20 18.32 -21.42
CA TYR A 188 13.54 19.62 -21.31
C TYR A 188 14.33 20.67 -20.51
N GLU A 189 15.28 20.23 -19.66
CA GLU A 189 16.06 21.09 -18.76
C GLU A 189 17.57 20.86 -18.91
N ARG A 190 18.05 20.66 -20.13
CA ARG A 190 19.45 20.31 -20.44
C ARG A 190 20.50 21.15 -19.72
N PRO A 191 20.35 22.46 -19.53
CA PRO A 191 21.31 23.26 -18.76
C PRO A 191 21.47 22.81 -17.31
N HIS A 192 20.47 22.10 -16.77
CA HIS A 192 20.47 21.58 -15.39
C HIS A 192 20.91 20.11 -15.30
N LEU A 193 21.31 19.48 -16.42
CA LEU A 193 21.70 18.07 -16.42
C LEU A 193 22.95 17.82 -15.55
N ALA A 194 23.98 18.66 -15.66
CA ALA A 194 25.19 18.51 -14.84
C ALA A 194 24.91 18.73 -13.33
N PRO A 195 24.19 19.78 -12.91
CA PRO A 195 23.74 19.90 -11.51
C PRO A 195 22.89 18.72 -11.04
N TRP A 196 22.00 18.17 -11.91
CA TRP A 196 21.20 17.01 -11.57
C TRP A 196 22.05 15.75 -11.39
N LEU A 197 23.02 15.50 -12.27
CA LEU A 197 23.96 14.37 -12.13
C LEU A 197 24.79 14.49 -10.84
N LEU A 198 25.24 15.69 -10.48
CA LEU A 198 25.91 15.93 -9.21
C LEU A 198 24.98 15.62 -8.02
N ALA A 199 23.71 16.05 -8.10
CA ALA A 199 22.72 15.71 -7.09
C ALA A 199 22.52 14.20 -6.97
N MET A 200 22.52 13.45 -8.10
CA MET A 200 22.45 11.98 -8.07
C MET A 200 23.68 11.36 -7.41
N GLY A 201 24.87 11.93 -7.56
CA GLY A 201 26.05 11.56 -6.77
C GLY A 201 25.81 11.70 -5.27
N GLY A 202 25.16 12.79 -4.84
CA GLY A 202 24.75 12.99 -3.44
C GLY A 202 23.71 11.97 -2.97
N VAL A 203 22.71 11.69 -3.80
CA VAL A 203 21.69 10.63 -3.51
C VAL A 203 22.36 9.27 -3.37
N ALA A 204 23.23 8.91 -4.30
CA ALA A 204 23.97 7.65 -4.27
C ALA A 204 24.83 7.53 -3.00
N SER A 205 25.54 8.59 -2.64
CA SER A 205 26.36 8.63 -1.40
C SER A 205 25.52 8.41 -0.15
N LEU A 206 24.34 9.04 -0.07
CA LEU A 206 23.42 8.84 1.04
C LEU A 206 22.82 7.42 1.05
N TYR A 207 22.74 6.77 -0.11
CA TYR A 207 22.15 5.43 -0.23
C TYR A 207 23.17 4.29 -0.01
N LEU A 208 24.48 4.59 -0.08
CA LEU A 208 25.55 3.60 0.11
C LEU A 208 25.40 2.76 1.40
N PRO A 209 25.01 3.31 2.55
CA PRO A 209 24.85 2.51 3.77
C PRO A 209 23.83 1.39 3.65
N TRP A 210 22.83 1.54 2.78
CA TRP A 210 21.80 0.53 2.54
C TRP A 210 22.15 -0.48 1.42
N ALA A 211 23.13 -0.16 0.58
CA ALA A 211 23.49 -0.99 -0.59
C ALA A 211 23.79 -2.46 -0.24
N PRO A 212 24.50 -2.80 0.86
CA PRO A 212 24.72 -4.18 1.26
C PRO A 212 23.42 -4.93 1.58
N SER A 213 22.49 -4.27 2.27
CA SER A 213 21.18 -4.85 2.61
C SER A 213 20.33 -5.07 1.35
N LEU A 214 20.32 -4.11 0.43
CA LEU A 214 19.66 -4.25 -0.88
C LEU A 214 20.25 -5.43 -1.65
N TRP A 215 21.58 -5.55 -1.70
CA TRP A 215 22.24 -6.69 -2.35
C TRP A 215 21.84 -8.01 -1.72
N HIS A 216 21.82 -8.08 -0.39
CA HIS A 216 21.38 -9.26 0.34
C HIS A 216 19.92 -9.63 0.02
N GLN A 217 19.02 -8.64 -0.01
CA GLN A 217 17.62 -8.85 -0.39
C GLN A 217 17.46 -9.37 -1.83
N ILE A 218 18.26 -8.86 -2.78
CA ILE A 218 18.23 -9.31 -4.18
C ILE A 218 18.81 -10.72 -4.32
N ALA A 219 19.91 -11.01 -3.62
CA ALA A 219 20.62 -12.28 -3.69
C ALA A 219 19.94 -13.41 -2.91
N ASN A 220 19.17 -13.07 -1.89
CA ASN A 220 18.50 -14.05 -1.04
C ASN A 220 17.27 -14.63 -1.73
N GLU A 221 17.40 -15.87 -2.21
CA GLU A 221 16.30 -16.58 -2.86
C GLU A 221 15.09 -16.83 -1.93
N ASN A 222 15.31 -16.85 -0.61
CA ASN A 222 14.27 -17.06 0.39
C ASN A 222 13.49 -15.75 0.71
N GLY A 223 14.07 -14.58 0.51
CA GLY A 223 13.44 -13.29 0.80
C GLY A 223 12.33 -12.88 -0.18
N TRP A 224 12.30 -13.50 -1.38
CA TRP A 224 11.37 -13.11 -2.44
C TRP A 224 10.68 -14.30 -3.15
N PRO A 225 10.33 -15.40 -2.48
CA PRO A 225 9.82 -16.60 -3.13
C PRO A 225 8.47 -16.38 -3.84
N TRP A 226 7.65 -15.47 -3.34
CA TRP A 226 6.35 -15.16 -3.92
C TRP A 226 6.45 -14.27 -5.18
N TYR A 227 7.47 -13.44 -5.33
CA TYR A 227 7.74 -12.69 -6.57
C TYR A 227 8.16 -13.59 -7.73
N ARG A 228 8.82 -14.72 -7.44
CA ARG A 228 9.36 -15.61 -8.45
C ARG A 228 8.41 -16.73 -8.87
N ARG A 229 7.37 -17.05 -8.09
CA ARG A 229 6.51 -18.23 -8.31
C ARG A 229 5.13 -17.93 -8.87
N GLY A 230 4.71 -16.69 -8.90
CA GLY A 230 3.43 -16.29 -9.46
C GLY A 230 3.57 -16.09 -10.96
N ALA A 231 2.98 -16.95 -11.79
CA ALA A 231 2.58 -16.53 -13.12
C ALA A 231 1.47 -15.49 -12.93
N PHE A 232 1.85 -14.25 -12.65
CA PHE A 232 0.88 -13.16 -12.66
C PHE A 232 0.57 -12.89 -14.14
N VAL A 233 -0.51 -13.46 -14.59
CA VAL A 233 -1.15 -13.04 -15.83
C VAL A 233 -1.75 -11.69 -15.52
N LEU A 234 -1.14 -10.62 -16.04
CA LEU A 234 -1.71 -9.29 -16.03
C LEU A 234 -3.06 -9.39 -16.75
N HIS A 235 -4.15 -9.48 -16.01
CA HIS A 235 -5.46 -9.45 -16.61
C HIS A 235 -5.63 -8.11 -17.34
N PRO A 236 -6.06 -8.08 -18.60
CA PRO A 236 -6.32 -6.80 -19.29
C PRO A 236 -7.19 -5.84 -18.51
N GLY A 237 -8.15 -6.38 -17.71
CA GLY A 237 -8.97 -5.62 -16.79
C GLY A 237 -8.17 -4.96 -15.66
N ASP A 238 -7.09 -5.60 -15.22
CA ASP A 238 -6.21 -5.02 -14.19
C ASP A 238 -5.42 -3.84 -14.76
N LEU A 239 -4.86 -3.96 -15.95
CA LEU A 239 -4.13 -2.88 -16.62
C LEU A 239 -5.06 -1.69 -16.92
N LEU A 240 -6.27 -1.95 -17.41
CA LEU A 240 -7.27 -0.92 -17.66
C LEU A 240 -7.69 -0.22 -16.36
N GLY A 241 -7.86 -0.96 -15.28
CA GLY A 241 -8.13 -0.41 -13.97
C GLY A 241 -7.02 0.53 -13.48
N LEU A 242 -5.74 0.10 -13.59
CA LEU A 242 -4.59 0.95 -13.26
C LEU A 242 -4.61 2.25 -14.05
N MET A 243 -4.85 2.16 -15.35
CA MET A 243 -4.87 3.31 -16.24
C MET A 243 -6.05 4.25 -15.98
N ALA A 244 -7.22 3.74 -15.59
CA ALA A 244 -8.42 4.55 -15.43
C ALA A 244 -8.54 5.20 -14.05
N PHE A 245 -8.13 4.53 -12.98
CA PHE A 245 -8.37 4.96 -11.59
C PHE A 245 -7.08 5.17 -10.78
N GLY A 246 -5.91 5.21 -11.43
CA GLY A 246 -4.65 5.46 -10.77
C GLY A 246 -4.30 4.41 -9.71
N GLY A 247 -4.69 3.17 -9.91
CA GLY A 247 -4.48 2.08 -8.98
C GLY A 247 -5.62 1.83 -8.00
N SER A 248 -6.67 2.66 -7.98
CA SER A 248 -7.80 2.51 -7.05
C SER A 248 -8.63 1.24 -7.28
N LEU A 249 -8.53 0.63 -8.46
CA LEU A 249 -9.17 -0.64 -8.79
C LEU A 249 -8.35 -1.86 -8.40
N PHE A 250 -7.12 -1.66 -7.98
CA PHE A 250 -6.16 -2.74 -7.78
C PHE A 250 -6.21 -3.31 -6.37
N GLY A 251 -6.26 -4.61 -6.30
CA GLY A 251 -6.53 -5.35 -5.09
C GLY A 251 -7.98 -5.22 -4.62
N MET A 252 -8.78 -4.40 -5.33
CA MET A 252 -10.17 -4.11 -5.02
C MET A 252 -11.09 -4.30 -6.22
N GLY A 253 -10.62 -4.88 -7.31
CA GLY A 253 -11.44 -5.16 -8.49
C GLY A 253 -12.71 -5.94 -8.14
N SER A 254 -12.62 -6.89 -7.21
CA SER A 254 -13.77 -7.61 -6.64
C SER A 254 -14.70 -6.75 -5.79
N TYR A 255 -14.22 -5.63 -5.28
CA TYR A 255 -15.01 -4.71 -4.46
C TYR A 255 -15.70 -3.61 -5.28
N PHE A 256 -15.05 -3.15 -6.36
CA PHE A 256 -15.65 -2.17 -7.29
C PHE A 256 -16.59 -2.81 -8.30
N PHE A 257 -16.23 -4.01 -8.75
CA PHE A 257 -17.03 -4.81 -9.68
C PHE A 257 -17.37 -6.11 -8.97
N PRO A 258 -18.45 -6.17 -8.18
CA PRO A 258 -18.97 -7.46 -7.76
C PRO A 258 -19.06 -8.33 -9.00
N GLY A 259 -18.75 -9.62 -8.92
CA GLY A 259 -18.58 -10.55 -10.04
C GLY A 259 -19.74 -10.62 -11.06
N THR A 260 -20.73 -9.75 -10.89
CA THR A 260 -21.86 -9.48 -11.78
C THR A 260 -21.53 -8.58 -12.98
N VAL A 261 -20.40 -7.83 -12.94
CA VAL A 261 -20.01 -6.94 -14.05
C VAL A 261 -18.98 -7.65 -14.92
N GLY A 262 -19.43 -8.18 -16.04
CA GLY A 262 -18.58 -8.82 -17.04
C GLY A 262 -17.56 -7.85 -17.66
N PRO A 263 -16.53 -8.39 -18.38
CA PRO A 263 -15.43 -7.57 -18.93
C PRO A 263 -15.89 -6.39 -19.78
N ALA A 264 -16.95 -6.56 -20.58
CA ALA A 264 -17.51 -5.48 -21.39
C ALA A 264 -18.07 -4.34 -20.53
N GLY A 265 -18.75 -4.66 -19.45
CA GLY A 265 -19.26 -3.66 -18.50
C GLY A 265 -18.13 -2.92 -17.79
N GLN A 266 -17.05 -3.60 -17.43
CA GLN A 266 -15.85 -2.98 -16.86
C GLN A 266 -15.24 -1.97 -17.83
N VAL A 267 -15.09 -2.33 -19.11
CA VAL A 267 -14.58 -1.43 -20.15
C VAL A 267 -15.48 -0.20 -20.31
N LEU A 268 -16.81 -0.37 -20.32
CA LEU A 268 -17.76 0.74 -20.43
C LEU A 268 -17.63 1.73 -19.27
N ILE A 269 -17.43 1.23 -18.04
CA ILE A 269 -17.23 2.07 -16.85
C ILE A 269 -15.88 2.80 -16.92
N LEU A 270 -14.85 2.17 -17.48
CA LEU A 270 -13.50 2.75 -17.56
C LEU A 270 -13.36 3.77 -18.70
N LEU A 271 -14.15 3.64 -19.75
CA LEU A 271 -14.05 4.47 -20.96
C LEU A 271 -14.09 5.98 -20.68
N PRO A 272 -14.99 6.53 -19.85
CA PRO A 272 -15.00 7.95 -19.51
C PRO A 272 -13.68 8.44 -18.91
N PHE A 273 -13.04 7.64 -18.05
CA PHE A 273 -11.75 7.98 -17.45
C PHE A 273 -10.63 7.94 -18.48
N LEU A 274 -10.58 6.94 -19.33
CA LEU A 274 -9.58 6.83 -20.41
C LEU A 274 -9.71 7.99 -21.40
N VAL A 275 -10.94 8.33 -21.79
CA VAL A 275 -11.20 9.51 -22.65
C VAL A 275 -10.74 10.79 -21.95
N THR A 276 -11.01 10.94 -20.67
CA THR A 276 -10.62 12.13 -19.90
C THR A 276 -9.11 12.24 -19.79
N LEU A 277 -8.41 11.14 -19.50
CA LEU A 277 -6.94 11.11 -19.45
C LEU A 277 -6.32 11.43 -20.81
N TRP A 278 -6.85 10.83 -21.88
CA TRP A 278 -6.42 11.15 -23.24
C TRP A 278 -6.63 12.62 -23.58
N ARG A 279 -7.79 13.19 -23.22
CA ARG A 279 -8.06 14.63 -23.40
C ARG A 279 -7.08 15.50 -22.59
N GLY A 280 -6.76 15.11 -21.37
CA GLY A 280 -5.77 15.79 -20.54
C GLY A 280 -4.40 15.81 -21.20
N ALA A 281 -3.92 14.68 -21.65
CA ALA A 281 -2.65 14.55 -22.36
C ALA A 281 -2.67 15.32 -23.70
N ALA A 282 -3.72 15.16 -24.50
CA ALA A 282 -3.87 15.84 -25.79
C ALA A 282 -3.89 17.36 -25.65
N SER A 283 -4.50 17.90 -24.60
CA SER A 283 -4.53 19.35 -24.33
C SER A 283 -3.16 19.95 -24.00
N TRP A 284 -2.17 19.11 -23.68
CA TRP A 284 -0.80 19.52 -23.39
C TRP A 284 0.19 19.19 -24.53
N MET A 285 -0.27 18.80 -25.70
CA MET A 285 0.64 18.51 -26.81
C MET A 285 1.45 19.74 -27.27
N SER A 286 0.98 20.96 -27.01
CA SER A 286 1.73 22.21 -27.18
C SER A 286 2.70 22.50 -26.02
N ASP A 287 2.45 22.00 -24.83
CA ASP A 287 3.33 22.10 -23.65
C ASP A 287 3.86 20.73 -23.24
N ARG A 288 4.73 20.18 -24.10
CA ARG A 288 5.34 18.86 -23.89
C ARG A 288 6.19 18.78 -22.62
N ARG A 289 6.71 19.91 -22.13
CA ARG A 289 7.47 19.99 -20.89
C ARG A 289 6.61 19.61 -19.68
N SER A 290 5.44 20.23 -19.54
CA SER A 290 4.50 19.92 -18.46
C SER A 290 3.91 18.52 -18.61
N LEU A 291 3.56 18.11 -19.84
CA LEU A 291 3.08 16.76 -20.13
C LEU A 291 4.12 15.70 -19.71
N ALA A 292 5.38 15.90 -20.03
CA ALA A 292 6.45 14.98 -19.69
C ALA A 292 6.68 14.91 -18.17
N LEU A 293 6.67 16.05 -17.47
CA LEU A 293 6.86 16.06 -16.01
C LEU A 293 5.82 15.19 -15.29
N VAL A 294 4.57 15.24 -15.75
CA VAL A 294 3.45 14.49 -15.15
C VAL A 294 3.33 13.07 -15.73
N GLY A 295 3.65 12.88 -17.00
CA GLY A 295 3.46 11.62 -17.72
C GLY A 295 4.62 10.63 -17.59
N LEU A 296 5.87 11.10 -17.50
CA LEU A 296 7.04 10.22 -17.42
C LEU A 296 7.01 9.24 -16.24
N PRO A 297 6.54 9.61 -15.03
CA PRO A 297 6.39 8.63 -13.96
C PRO A 297 5.57 7.40 -14.35
N PHE A 298 4.51 7.57 -15.17
CA PHE A 298 3.71 6.44 -15.69
C PHE A 298 4.48 5.63 -16.72
N VAL A 299 5.12 6.31 -17.68
CA VAL A 299 5.86 5.63 -18.75
C VAL A 299 7.01 4.81 -18.17
N VAL A 300 7.82 5.41 -17.30
CA VAL A 300 8.95 4.75 -16.65
C VAL A 300 8.48 3.57 -15.82
N THR A 301 7.42 3.75 -15.01
CA THR A 301 6.86 2.69 -14.18
C THR A 301 6.28 1.57 -15.04
N GLY A 302 5.53 1.91 -16.10
CA GLY A 302 4.94 0.93 -17.02
C GLY A 302 6.00 0.11 -17.74
N VAL A 303 7.06 0.75 -18.26
CA VAL A 303 8.18 0.06 -18.90
C VAL A 303 8.90 -0.84 -17.90
N ALA A 304 9.21 -0.35 -16.70
CA ALA A 304 9.89 -1.15 -15.68
C ALA A 304 9.05 -2.38 -15.27
N THR A 305 7.75 -2.20 -15.07
CA THR A 305 6.82 -3.28 -14.72
C THR A 305 6.68 -4.30 -15.84
N ALA A 306 6.54 -3.85 -17.08
CA ALA A 306 6.48 -4.74 -18.25
C ALA A 306 7.78 -5.55 -18.39
N SER A 307 8.94 -4.88 -18.28
CA SER A 307 10.25 -5.54 -18.37
C SER A 307 10.43 -6.60 -17.29
N ALA A 308 10.04 -6.31 -16.05
CA ALA A 308 10.09 -7.28 -14.96
C ALA A 308 9.14 -8.46 -15.19
N SER A 309 7.94 -8.21 -15.71
CA SER A 309 6.99 -9.27 -16.06
C SER A 309 7.54 -10.19 -17.15
N PHE A 310 8.23 -9.66 -18.17
CA PHE A 310 8.94 -10.48 -19.16
C PHE A 310 10.05 -11.31 -18.52
N ALA A 311 10.74 -10.78 -17.52
CA ALA A 311 11.73 -11.51 -16.73
C ALA A 311 11.11 -12.48 -15.70
N ARG A 312 9.79 -12.68 -15.71
CA ARG A 312 9.02 -13.50 -14.76
C ARG A 312 9.21 -13.09 -13.29
N VAL A 313 9.47 -11.80 -13.07
CA VAL A 313 9.51 -11.21 -11.73
C VAL A 313 8.18 -10.50 -11.49
N LEU A 314 7.44 -10.97 -10.49
CA LEU A 314 6.18 -10.35 -10.10
C LEU A 314 6.47 -9.08 -9.33
N ILE A 315 6.35 -7.92 -9.97
CA ILE A 315 6.46 -6.60 -9.32
C ILE A 315 5.16 -5.79 -9.42
N PHE A 316 4.07 -6.46 -9.78
CA PHE A 316 2.78 -5.82 -9.95
C PHE A 316 1.90 -6.07 -8.73
N TYR A 317 2.00 -5.19 -7.73
CA TYR A 317 1.07 -5.13 -6.61
C TYR A 317 0.45 -3.74 -6.56
N PRO A 318 -0.88 -3.61 -6.65
CA PRO A 318 -1.55 -2.32 -6.91
C PRO A 318 -1.16 -1.19 -5.98
N ARG A 319 -1.07 -1.44 -4.69
CA ARG A 319 -0.71 -0.44 -3.69
C ARG A 319 0.69 0.16 -3.88
N TRP A 320 1.61 -0.56 -4.55
CA TRP A 320 2.95 -0.05 -4.85
C TRP A 320 2.94 1.13 -5.83
N PHE A 321 1.87 1.25 -6.62
CA PHE A 321 1.68 2.31 -7.62
C PHE A 321 0.93 3.53 -7.06
N SER A 322 0.62 3.56 -5.76
CA SER A 322 -0.12 4.66 -5.11
C SER A 322 0.54 6.03 -5.30
N PHE A 323 1.86 6.07 -5.45
CA PHE A 323 2.62 7.29 -5.73
C PHE A 323 2.29 7.94 -7.08
N LEU A 324 1.71 7.19 -8.03
CA LEU A 324 1.27 7.70 -9.32
C LEU A 324 -0.07 8.45 -9.23
N LEU A 325 -0.87 8.21 -8.20
CA LEU A 325 -2.21 8.79 -8.07
C LEU A 325 -2.24 10.33 -8.14
N PRO A 326 -1.32 11.08 -7.53
CA PRO A 326 -1.30 12.52 -7.68
C PRO A 326 -1.07 13.00 -9.12
N PHE A 327 -0.16 12.36 -9.84
CA PHE A 327 0.12 12.65 -11.25
C PHE A 327 -1.08 12.31 -12.14
N TYR A 328 -1.74 11.17 -11.86
CA TYR A 328 -3.01 10.79 -12.48
C TYR A 328 -4.08 11.86 -12.28
N ALA A 329 -4.25 12.34 -11.04
CA ALA A 329 -5.24 13.36 -10.72
C ALA A 329 -5.01 14.67 -11.49
N VAL A 330 -3.75 15.04 -11.73
CA VAL A 330 -3.40 16.21 -12.54
C VAL A 330 -3.80 16.02 -14.00
N LEU A 331 -3.51 14.86 -14.61
CA LEU A 331 -3.93 14.55 -15.98
C LEU A 331 -5.45 14.49 -16.11
N LEU A 332 -6.13 13.82 -15.15
CA LEU A 332 -7.57 13.71 -15.12
C LEU A 332 -8.24 15.11 -15.01
N ALA A 333 -7.80 15.92 -14.06
CA ALA A 333 -8.32 17.26 -13.84
C ALA A 333 -8.14 18.17 -15.08
N ARG A 334 -7.01 18.05 -15.76
CA ARG A 334 -6.75 18.78 -17.00
C ARG A 334 -7.70 18.32 -18.11
N GLY A 335 -7.97 17.02 -18.21
CA GLY A 335 -8.93 16.50 -19.19
C GLY A 335 -10.36 16.92 -18.89
N LEU A 336 -10.78 16.91 -17.64
CA LEU A 336 -12.10 17.41 -17.22
C LEU A 336 -12.26 18.89 -17.56
N GLU A 337 -11.21 19.69 -17.32
CA GLU A 337 -11.23 21.12 -17.67
C GLU A 337 -11.33 21.33 -19.19
N ASP A 338 -10.59 20.57 -19.99
CA ASP A 338 -10.65 20.65 -21.45
C ASP A 338 -12.04 20.24 -21.98
N ILE A 339 -12.63 19.17 -21.46
CA ILE A 339 -13.98 18.74 -21.83
C ILE A 339 -15.01 19.83 -21.46
N ALA A 340 -14.97 20.33 -20.22
CA ALA A 340 -15.89 21.34 -19.75
C ALA A 340 -15.74 22.67 -20.50
N GLY A 341 -14.53 23.03 -20.95
CA GLY A 341 -14.25 24.20 -21.73
C GLY A 341 -14.95 24.23 -23.12
N ARG A 342 -15.34 23.06 -23.64
CA ARG A 342 -16.07 22.90 -24.89
C ARG A 342 -17.58 23.21 -24.76
N TRP A 343 -18.10 23.22 -23.54
CA TRP A 343 -19.49 23.55 -23.25
C TRP A 343 -19.65 25.07 -23.12
N GLN A 344 -19.83 25.72 -24.25
CA GLN A 344 -19.94 27.18 -24.33
C GLN A 344 -21.01 27.70 -23.38
N GLY A 345 -20.65 28.65 -22.51
CA GLY A 345 -21.52 29.24 -21.51
C GLY A 345 -21.89 28.39 -20.30
N ARG A 346 -21.62 27.06 -20.31
CA ARG A 346 -22.02 26.11 -19.27
C ARG A 346 -20.85 25.37 -18.63
N ARG A 347 -19.63 25.91 -18.70
CA ARG A 347 -18.41 25.29 -18.17
C ARG A 347 -18.54 24.89 -16.69
N GLY A 348 -19.19 25.73 -15.88
CA GLY A 348 -19.38 25.42 -14.45
C GLY A 348 -20.31 24.23 -14.21
N GLU A 349 -21.39 24.13 -14.98
CA GLU A 349 -22.36 23.03 -14.94
C GLU A 349 -21.68 21.74 -15.40
N ALA A 350 -20.90 21.78 -16.47
CA ALA A 350 -20.16 20.64 -16.97
C ALA A 350 -19.14 20.12 -15.94
N LEU A 351 -18.36 21.00 -15.30
CA LEU A 351 -17.44 20.62 -14.23
C LEU A 351 -18.18 20.01 -13.04
N ALA A 352 -19.33 20.57 -12.66
CA ALA A 352 -20.14 20.03 -11.56
C ALA A 352 -20.64 18.62 -11.88
N LEU A 353 -21.18 18.40 -13.09
CA LEU A 353 -21.64 17.08 -13.54
C LEU A 353 -20.51 16.05 -13.60
N LEU A 354 -19.37 16.42 -14.16
CA LEU A 354 -18.20 15.52 -14.24
C LEU A 354 -17.66 15.19 -12.84
N THR A 355 -17.65 16.18 -11.94
CA THR A 355 -17.24 15.97 -10.55
C THR A 355 -18.24 15.09 -9.79
N ALA A 356 -19.54 15.29 -10.02
CA ALA A 356 -20.58 14.42 -9.46
C ALA A 356 -20.44 12.97 -9.95
N GLY A 357 -20.09 12.77 -11.23
CA GLY A 357 -19.78 11.46 -11.79
C GLY A 357 -18.61 10.77 -11.06
N LEU A 358 -17.52 11.49 -10.77
CA LEU A 358 -16.40 10.96 -9.96
C LEU A 358 -16.85 10.56 -8.56
N LEU A 359 -17.67 11.39 -7.90
CA LEU A 359 -18.20 11.09 -6.56
C LEU A 359 -19.16 9.90 -6.59
N ALA A 360 -19.97 9.76 -7.63
CA ALA A 360 -20.86 8.61 -7.78
C ALA A 360 -20.12 7.26 -7.78
N PHE A 361 -18.87 7.24 -8.23
CA PHE A 361 -18.00 6.05 -8.13
C PHE A 361 -17.29 5.95 -6.78
N GLY A 362 -16.79 7.04 -6.24
CA GLY A 362 -15.98 7.03 -5.03
C GLY A 362 -16.78 6.80 -3.74
N VAL A 363 -17.96 7.42 -3.62
CA VAL A 363 -18.78 7.38 -2.40
C VAL A 363 -19.23 5.96 -2.03
N PRO A 364 -19.78 5.13 -2.93
CA PRO A 364 -20.16 3.77 -2.57
C PRO A 364 -18.99 2.91 -2.09
N VAL A 365 -17.80 3.15 -2.62
CA VAL A 365 -16.60 2.42 -2.20
C VAL A 365 -16.15 2.85 -0.80
N LEU A 366 -16.17 4.15 -0.52
CA LEU A 366 -15.86 4.67 0.81
C LEU A 366 -16.91 4.20 1.84
N ASP A 367 -18.19 4.17 1.47
CA ASP A 367 -19.26 3.66 2.32
C ASP A 367 -18.98 2.19 2.71
N ARG A 368 -18.71 1.34 1.74
CA ARG A 368 -18.34 -0.06 2.01
C ARG A 368 -17.06 -0.18 2.82
N TYR A 369 -16.04 0.63 2.50
CA TYR A 369 -14.78 0.63 3.24
C TYR A 369 -14.98 0.94 4.72
N TYR A 370 -15.83 1.92 5.04
CA TYR A 370 -16.05 2.33 6.43
C TYR A 370 -17.07 1.47 7.17
N PHE A 371 -18.11 1.00 6.49
CA PHE A 371 -19.29 0.47 7.16
C PHE A 371 -19.63 -0.99 6.83
N ASP A 372 -19.06 -1.57 5.76
CA ASP A 372 -19.28 -2.98 5.44
C ASP A 372 -18.31 -3.88 6.23
N PRO A 373 -18.80 -4.70 7.19
CA PRO A 373 -17.94 -5.63 7.92
C PRO A 373 -17.23 -6.65 7.01
N GLY A 374 -17.83 -7.00 5.87
CA GLY A 374 -17.24 -7.91 4.88
C GLY A 374 -16.02 -7.31 4.16
N PHE A 375 -15.90 -5.99 4.18
CA PHE A 375 -14.74 -5.26 3.63
C PHE A 375 -13.51 -5.28 4.55
N ARG A 376 -13.64 -5.82 5.77
CA ARG A 376 -12.60 -5.84 6.81
C ARG A 376 -12.04 -7.25 6.95
N PRO A 377 -11.13 -7.69 6.06
CA PRO A 377 -10.48 -8.97 6.21
C PRO A 377 -9.64 -8.95 7.50
N TYR A 378 -9.50 -10.11 8.11
CA TYR A 378 -8.59 -10.35 9.23
C TYR A 378 -8.96 -9.65 10.55
N PRO A 379 -10.09 -9.98 11.19
CA PRO A 379 -10.45 -9.42 12.49
C PRO A 379 -9.64 -10.06 13.63
N TRP A 380 -8.34 -9.81 13.64
CA TRP A 380 -7.39 -10.38 14.60
C TRP A 380 -7.73 -10.05 16.06
N ARG A 381 -8.28 -8.85 16.30
CA ARG A 381 -8.76 -8.47 17.64
C ARG A 381 -9.83 -9.45 18.12
N ALA A 382 -10.80 -9.78 17.28
CA ALA A 382 -11.86 -10.72 17.65
C ALA A 382 -11.33 -12.15 17.83
N ALA A 383 -10.35 -12.57 17.03
CA ALA A 383 -9.68 -13.87 17.19
C ALA A 383 -8.91 -13.96 18.51
N ALA A 384 -8.16 -12.92 18.86
CA ALA A 384 -7.44 -12.82 20.13
C ALA A 384 -8.41 -12.81 21.34
N ASP A 385 -9.50 -12.03 21.24
CA ASP A 385 -10.54 -11.97 22.28
C ASP A 385 -11.25 -13.32 22.48
N LEU A 386 -11.45 -14.11 21.42
CA LEU A 386 -11.97 -15.47 21.54
C LEU A 386 -11.02 -16.34 22.38
N VAL A 387 -9.74 -16.36 22.03
CA VAL A 387 -8.74 -17.13 22.77
C VAL A 387 -8.59 -16.66 24.21
N ARG A 388 -8.70 -15.33 24.46
CA ARG A 388 -8.66 -14.77 25.82
C ARG A 388 -9.85 -15.19 26.67
N ARG A 389 -11.05 -15.29 26.09
CA ARG A 389 -12.28 -15.66 26.83
C ARG A 389 -12.36 -17.17 27.07
N GLU A 390 -11.95 -17.99 26.12
CA GLU A 390 -12.13 -19.45 26.17
C GLU A 390 -10.84 -20.21 26.52
N GLY A 391 -9.70 -19.51 26.47
CA GLY A 391 -8.39 -20.05 26.78
C GLY A 391 -8.22 -20.38 28.26
N ARG A 392 -7.32 -21.31 28.55
CA ARG A 392 -6.95 -21.75 29.88
C ARG A 392 -5.43 -21.63 30.08
N PRO A 393 -4.94 -21.38 31.30
CA PRO A 393 -3.52 -21.41 31.55
C PRO A 393 -2.90 -22.74 31.08
N GLY A 394 -1.83 -22.66 30.28
CA GLY A 394 -1.17 -23.83 29.70
C GLY A 394 -1.72 -24.30 28.35
N ASP A 395 -2.70 -23.63 27.76
CA ASP A 395 -3.10 -23.84 26.36
C ASP A 395 -1.92 -23.53 25.43
N PHE A 396 -1.78 -24.33 24.37
CA PHE A 396 -0.75 -24.14 23.36
C PHE A 396 -1.32 -23.47 22.11
N LEU A 397 -0.61 -22.47 21.58
CA LEU A 397 -0.99 -21.79 20.34
C LEU A 397 -0.15 -22.33 19.18
N LEU A 398 -0.81 -22.93 18.19
CA LEU A 398 -0.18 -23.41 16.96
C LEU A 398 -0.54 -22.47 15.82
N PHE A 399 0.41 -21.67 15.38
CA PHE A 399 0.26 -20.81 14.22
C PHE A 399 0.65 -21.58 12.96
N VAL A 400 -0.18 -21.51 11.95
CA VAL A 400 0.12 -22.20 10.69
C VAL A 400 1.28 -21.52 9.96
N ASN A 401 1.39 -20.21 10.10
CA ASN A 401 2.52 -19.44 9.58
C ASN A 401 2.88 -18.26 10.51
N GLY A 402 4.10 -17.75 10.36
CA GLY A 402 4.60 -16.63 11.15
C GLY A 402 3.84 -15.33 10.92
N SER A 403 3.17 -15.16 9.77
CA SER A 403 2.32 -14.01 9.53
C SER A 403 1.09 -14.00 10.46
N ALA A 404 0.49 -15.18 10.71
CA ALA A 404 -0.59 -15.32 11.68
C ALA A 404 -0.09 -15.06 13.10
N GLU A 405 1.10 -15.54 13.45
CA GLU A 405 1.72 -15.32 14.77
C GLU A 405 1.90 -13.83 15.05
N ILE A 406 2.56 -13.09 14.16
CA ILE A 406 2.82 -11.66 14.34
C ILE A 406 1.53 -10.85 14.45
N ALA A 407 0.56 -11.10 13.56
CA ALA A 407 -0.69 -10.37 13.57
C ALA A 407 -1.55 -10.69 14.81
N PHE A 408 -1.56 -11.95 15.25
CA PHE A 408 -2.32 -12.37 16.42
C PHE A 408 -1.66 -11.86 17.71
N THR A 409 -0.34 -12.00 17.87
CA THR A 409 0.38 -11.63 19.10
C THR A 409 0.41 -10.12 19.34
N TYR A 410 0.20 -9.30 18.32
CA TYR A 410 -0.05 -7.87 18.51
C TYR A 410 -1.26 -7.62 19.44
N TYR A 411 -2.32 -8.45 19.32
CA TYR A 411 -3.54 -8.37 20.14
C TYR A 411 -3.51 -9.25 21.37
N PHE A 412 -2.74 -10.34 21.34
CA PHE A 412 -2.65 -11.32 22.42
C PHE A 412 -1.23 -11.32 23.02
N ARG A 413 -1.02 -10.43 23.99
CA ARG A 413 0.31 -10.18 24.59
C ARG A 413 0.58 -11.01 25.84
N GLU A 414 -0.37 -11.83 26.26
CA GLU A 414 -0.22 -12.72 27.40
C GLU A 414 0.84 -13.80 27.09
N PRO A 415 1.70 -14.16 28.08
CA PRO A 415 2.66 -15.23 27.89
C PRO A 415 1.96 -16.56 27.58
N HIS A 416 2.36 -17.22 26.51
CA HIS A 416 1.77 -18.49 26.08
C HIS A 416 2.84 -19.33 25.37
N PRO A 417 2.79 -20.68 25.51
CA PRO A 417 3.58 -21.53 24.67
C PRO A 417 3.04 -21.54 23.24
N SER A 418 3.91 -21.32 22.27
CA SER A 418 3.52 -21.26 20.86
C SER A 418 4.53 -21.91 19.93
N LEU A 419 4.09 -22.20 18.72
CA LEU A 419 4.90 -22.62 17.58
C LEU A 419 4.28 -22.12 16.29
N ALA A 420 5.07 -21.48 15.43
CA ALA A 420 4.72 -21.25 14.04
C ALA A 420 5.28 -22.40 13.18
N LEU A 421 4.42 -23.06 12.39
CA LEU A 421 4.83 -24.23 11.58
C LEU A 421 5.72 -23.81 10.41
N THR A 422 5.49 -22.63 9.86
CA THR A 422 6.35 -21.99 8.86
C THR A 422 6.81 -20.64 9.38
N PRO A 423 8.13 -20.36 9.40
CA PRO A 423 8.65 -19.04 9.74
C PRO A 423 8.08 -17.97 8.80
N VAL A 424 8.08 -16.70 9.22
CA VAL A 424 7.63 -15.57 8.37
C VAL A 424 8.39 -15.54 7.05
N GLU A 425 9.70 -15.79 7.11
CA GLU A 425 10.59 -15.79 5.94
C GLU A 425 10.28 -16.93 4.94
N ALA A 426 9.60 -18.00 5.39
CA ALA A 426 9.20 -19.14 4.56
C ALA A 426 7.71 -19.13 4.18
N ALA A 427 6.91 -18.29 4.85
CA ALA A 427 5.44 -18.27 4.71
C ALA A 427 4.96 -17.85 3.30
N GLU A 428 5.78 -17.14 2.57
CA GLU A 428 5.46 -16.65 1.23
C GLU A 428 5.69 -17.67 0.10
N GLY A 429 6.13 -18.88 0.45
CA GLY A 429 6.23 -20.02 -0.48
C GLY A 429 5.07 -21.00 -0.34
N ALA A 430 3.86 -20.55 -0.52
CA ALA A 430 2.58 -21.12 -0.09
C ALA A 430 2.22 -22.55 -0.53
N ASP A 431 3.00 -23.23 -1.35
CA ASP A 431 2.71 -24.60 -1.80
C ASP A 431 3.33 -25.72 -0.94
N ARG A 432 4.06 -25.35 0.10
CA ARG A 432 4.61 -26.37 1.00
C ARG A 432 3.59 -26.64 2.10
N ASP A 433 3.05 -27.86 2.06
CA ASP A 433 2.34 -28.45 3.18
C ASP A 433 3.26 -28.31 4.43
N PRO A 434 2.83 -27.62 5.51
CA PRO A 434 3.66 -27.45 6.68
C PRO A 434 4.15 -28.82 7.12
N ALA A 435 5.46 -28.98 7.28
CA ALA A 435 6.11 -30.26 7.64
C ALA A 435 5.76 -30.68 9.08
N PHE A 436 4.46 -30.64 9.41
CA PHE A 436 3.96 -31.06 10.71
C PHE A 436 3.63 -32.56 10.67
N THR A 437 4.40 -33.33 11.39
CA THR A 437 4.29 -34.79 11.38
C THR A 437 3.40 -35.32 12.52
N GLY A 438 2.86 -36.54 12.35
CA GLY A 438 2.14 -37.21 13.43
C GLY A 438 3.00 -37.47 14.67
N ILE A 439 4.35 -37.51 14.56
CA ILE A 439 5.27 -37.57 15.67
C ILE A 439 5.23 -36.28 16.49
N GLN A 440 5.26 -35.12 15.82
CA GLN A 440 5.15 -33.83 16.49
C GLN A 440 3.78 -33.67 17.15
N ALA A 441 2.70 -34.09 16.49
CA ALA A 441 1.36 -34.10 17.08
C ALA A 441 1.30 -34.90 18.38
N ARG A 442 1.87 -36.09 18.38
CA ARG A 442 1.97 -36.96 19.61
C ARG A 442 2.81 -36.31 20.68
N ALA A 443 3.92 -35.67 20.33
CA ALA A 443 4.75 -34.95 21.28
C ALA A 443 4.02 -33.77 21.92
N LEU A 444 3.30 -33.01 21.16
CA LEU A 444 2.47 -31.90 21.67
C LEU A 444 1.35 -32.43 22.59
N ALA A 445 0.65 -33.51 22.22
CA ALA A 445 -0.44 -34.08 23.01
C ALA A 445 -0.02 -34.61 24.35
N LYS A 446 1.26 -35.08 24.48
CA LYS A 446 1.86 -35.49 25.78
C LYS A 446 2.09 -34.30 26.72
N ARG A 447 2.33 -33.11 26.17
CA ARG A 447 2.73 -31.93 26.96
C ARG A 447 1.55 -30.94 27.15
N TYR A 448 0.69 -30.80 26.14
CA TYR A 448 -0.38 -29.82 26.12
C TYR A 448 -1.74 -30.49 25.90
N ARG A 449 -2.64 -30.30 26.85
CA ARG A 449 -3.97 -30.91 26.81
C ARG A 449 -4.87 -30.17 25.80
N ARG A 450 -4.71 -28.87 25.66
CA ARG A 450 -5.50 -28.06 24.75
C ARG A 450 -4.59 -27.34 23.76
N LEU A 451 -5.04 -27.28 22.51
CA LEU A 451 -4.31 -26.74 21.38
C LEU A 451 -5.24 -25.82 20.60
N TRP A 452 -4.84 -24.59 20.41
CA TRP A 452 -5.46 -23.65 19.50
C TRP A 452 -4.71 -23.64 18.19
N ILE A 453 -5.39 -23.88 17.06
CA ILE A 453 -4.82 -23.70 15.71
C ILE A 453 -5.29 -22.35 15.22
N ILE A 454 -4.36 -21.50 14.82
CA ILE A 454 -4.62 -20.16 14.28
C ILE A 454 -4.00 -20.09 12.89
N ALA A 455 -4.84 -19.92 11.88
CA ALA A 455 -4.43 -19.88 10.46
C ALA A 455 -4.98 -18.66 9.75
N THR A 456 -4.25 -18.23 8.72
CA THR A 456 -4.67 -17.15 7.81
C THR A 456 -4.24 -17.48 6.38
N VAL A 457 -4.78 -16.77 5.40
CA VAL A 457 -4.33 -16.91 4.00
C VAL A 457 -2.81 -16.59 3.89
N PRO A 458 -2.07 -17.22 2.98
CA PRO A 458 -2.56 -18.03 1.86
C PRO A 458 -2.86 -19.51 2.18
N PHE A 459 -3.07 -19.88 3.44
CA PHE A 459 -3.36 -21.24 3.83
C PHE A 459 -4.74 -21.66 3.32
N THR A 460 -4.81 -22.75 2.56
CA THR A 460 -6.05 -23.18 1.92
C THR A 460 -6.92 -24.04 2.83
N PRO A 461 -8.25 -24.15 2.58
CA PRO A 461 -9.11 -25.06 3.31
C PRO A 461 -8.61 -26.52 3.28
N ASP A 462 -8.06 -26.99 2.15
CA ASP A 462 -7.51 -28.33 2.01
C ASP A 462 -6.27 -28.55 2.84
N GLN A 463 -5.40 -27.54 2.96
CA GLN A 463 -4.24 -27.58 3.84
C GLN A 463 -4.67 -27.63 5.32
N MET A 464 -5.70 -26.86 5.67
CA MET A 464 -6.28 -26.90 7.02
C MET A 464 -6.84 -28.29 7.34
N GLU A 465 -7.57 -28.89 6.41
CA GLU A 465 -8.14 -30.24 6.61
C GLU A 465 -7.04 -31.28 6.77
N ARG A 466 -5.97 -31.23 5.97
CA ARG A 466 -4.79 -32.12 6.13
C ARG A 466 -4.10 -31.94 7.48
N LEU A 467 -3.92 -30.71 7.95
CA LEU A 467 -3.33 -30.43 9.26
C LEU A 467 -4.24 -30.98 10.36
N ARG A 468 -5.54 -30.73 10.26
CA ARG A 468 -6.54 -31.19 11.21
C ARG A 468 -6.57 -32.72 11.29
N SER A 469 -6.61 -33.43 10.17
CA SER A 469 -6.63 -34.90 10.13
C SER A 469 -5.39 -35.54 10.78
N ARG A 470 -4.22 -34.91 10.67
CA ARG A 470 -3.01 -35.36 11.37
C ARG A 470 -3.09 -35.15 12.89
N LEU A 471 -3.67 -34.02 13.30
CA LEU A 471 -3.86 -33.72 14.74
C LEU A 471 -4.99 -34.57 15.35
N GLU A 472 -6.03 -34.90 14.62
CA GLU A 472 -7.17 -35.71 15.10
C GLU A 472 -6.81 -37.15 15.48
N GLN A 473 -5.64 -37.62 15.06
CA GLN A 473 -5.08 -38.91 15.58
C GLN A 473 -4.86 -38.89 17.09
N VAL A 474 -4.60 -37.73 17.69
CA VAL A 474 -4.23 -37.57 19.11
C VAL A 474 -5.07 -36.52 19.84
N TYR A 475 -5.73 -35.65 19.11
CA TYR A 475 -6.65 -34.63 19.63
C TYR A 475 -8.07 -34.87 19.13
N GLN A 476 -9.05 -34.26 19.77
CA GLN A 476 -10.43 -34.17 19.30
C GLN A 476 -10.80 -32.71 19.13
N ALA A 477 -11.56 -32.40 18.08
CA ALA A 477 -12.07 -31.04 17.87
C ALA A 477 -13.11 -30.71 18.95
N VAL A 478 -12.96 -29.56 19.58
CA VAL A 478 -13.87 -29.05 20.61
C VAL A 478 -14.67 -27.85 20.08
N GLY A 479 -14.03 -27.01 19.28
CA GLY A 479 -14.66 -25.83 18.71
C GLY A 479 -13.93 -25.32 17.49
N ALA A 480 -14.66 -24.59 16.65
CA ALA A 480 -14.10 -23.87 15.51
C ALA A 480 -14.82 -22.54 15.35
N ARG A 481 -14.06 -21.49 15.02
CA ARG A 481 -14.60 -20.19 14.62
C ARG A 481 -13.88 -19.74 13.36
N ILE A 482 -14.66 -19.42 12.36
CA ILE A 482 -14.16 -18.92 11.07
C ILE A 482 -14.52 -17.43 10.98
N TYR A 483 -13.50 -16.62 10.77
CA TYR A 483 -13.62 -15.20 10.48
C TYR A 483 -13.20 -14.94 9.03
N PRO A 484 -13.53 -13.80 8.43
CA PRO A 484 -12.99 -13.43 7.13
C PRO A 484 -11.44 -13.48 7.12
N GLY A 485 -10.88 -14.45 6.39
CA GLY A 485 -9.43 -14.64 6.28
C GLY A 485 -8.70 -15.25 7.48
N ILE A 486 -9.40 -15.65 8.55
CA ILE A 486 -8.81 -16.28 9.74
C ILE A 486 -9.61 -17.50 10.16
N TRP A 487 -8.91 -18.59 10.47
CA TRP A 487 -9.47 -19.80 11.06
C TRP A 487 -8.90 -20.03 12.45
N VAL A 488 -9.79 -20.21 13.43
CA VAL A 488 -9.41 -20.52 14.81
C VAL A 488 -10.09 -21.82 15.21
N HIS A 489 -9.31 -22.86 15.53
CA HIS A 489 -9.80 -24.14 15.96
C HIS A 489 -9.27 -24.47 17.35
N LEU A 490 -10.12 -25.01 18.21
CA LEU A 490 -9.74 -25.53 19.52
C LEU A 490 -9.81 -27.06 19.50
N LEU A 491 -8.73 -27.68 19.90
CA LEU A 491 -8.58 -29.13 20.02
C LEU A 491 -8.24 -29.51 21.47
N GLU A 492 -8.74 -30.66 21.95
CA GLU A 492 -8.35 -31.26 23.22
C GLU A 492 -7.71 -32.63 22.99
N ALA A 493 -6.64 -32.94 23.74
CA ALA A 493 -5.98 -34.24 23.67
C ALA A 493 -6.97 -35.34 24.05
N ARG A 494 -7.05 -36.39 23.24
CA ARG A 494 -7.84 -37.58 23.55
C ARG A 494 -7.34 -38.19 24.84
N ARG A 495 -8.24 -38.52 25.76
CA ARG A 495 -7.88 -39.30 26.93
C ARG A 495 -7.30 -40.63 26.44
N ALA A 496 -6.11 -40.99 26.88
CA ALA A 496 -5.63 -42.36 26.67
C ALA A 496 -6.72 -43.30 27.19
N ALA A 497 -7.21 -44.19 26.32
CA ALA A 497 -8.10 -45.27 26.80
C ALA A 497 -7.37 -45.97 27.91
N SER A 498 -7.89 -45.88 29.13
CA SER A 498 -7.38 -46.66 30.27
C SER A 498 -7.47 -48.12 29.88
N ARG A 499 -6.32 -48.72 29.54
CA ARG A 499 -6.17 -50.16 29.45
C ARG A 499 -6.12 -50.74 30.83
#